data_dda5b84fe02bd31194d104499ea95c72
#
_entry.id   dda5b84fe02bd31194d104499ea95c72
#
_cell.length_a   1.000
_cell.length_b   1.000
_cell.length_c   1.000
_cell.angle_alpha   90.00
_cell.angle_beta   90.00
_cell.angle_gamma   90.00
#
_symmetry.space_group_name_H-M   'P 1'
#
loop_
_entity.id
_entity.type
_entity.pdbx_description
1 polymer ?
#
loop_
_entity_poly.entity_id
_entity_poly.type
_entity_poly.pdbx_seq_one_letter_code
_entity_poly.pdbx_strand_id
1 'polypeptide(L)' 'MKAVFLSYNQALTDRVNAILDEQGIRGFTRWALTEGRGSFDGEPHYGTHAWPSMNASLMAIVDDEKVAPLMLSLIHI' A
#
# COMPACT_ATOMS: atom_id res chain seq x y z
N MET A 1 -15.35 -8.34 -9.62
CA MET A 1 -14.08 -8.37 -8.86
C MET A 1 -13.04 -7.48 -9.48
N LYS A 2 -12.28 -6.82 -8.67
CA LYS A 2 -11.19 -5.92 -9.11
C LYS A 2 -9.91 -6.27 -8.38
N ALA A 3 -8.79 -6.06 -9.04
CA ALA A 3 -7.48 -6.10 -8.41
C ALA A 3 -7.12 -4.69 -7.95
N VAL A 4 -6.77 -4.54 -6.68
CA VAL A 4 -6.27 -3.29 -6.14
C VAL A 4 -4.80 -3.47 -5.83
N PHE A 5 -3.97 -2.64 -6.45
CA PHE A 5 -2.53 -2.60 -6.19
C PHE A 5 -2.20 -1.36 -5.39
N LEU A 6 -1.46 -1.54 -4.33
CA LEU A 6 -1.05 -0.45 -3.44
C LEU A 6 0.45 -0.50 -3.23
N SER A 7 1.10 0.65 -3.36
CA SER A 7 2.49 0.82 -2.94
C SER A 7 2.52 1.95 -1.92
N TYR A 8 3.19 1.76 -0.80
CA TYR A 8 3.14 2.71 0.31
C TYR A 8 4.45 2.66 1.10
N ASN A 9 4.70 3.70 1.89
CA ASN A 9 5.84 3.70 2.79
C ASN A 9 5.68 2.57 3.80
N GLN A 10 6.69 1.73 3.92
CA GLN A 10 6.70 0.55 4.77
C GLN A 10 6.32 0.85 6.23
N ALA A 11 6.61 2.05 6.72
CA ALA A 11 6.22 2.46 8.07
C ALA A 11 4.70 2.52 8.29
N LEU A 12 3.91 2.56 7.21
CA LEU A 12 2.44 2.62 7.28
C LEU A 12 1.79 1.24 7.25
N THR A 13 2.56 0.16 7.31
CA THR A 13 2.03 -1.20 7.16
C THR A 13 0.92 -1.51 8.16
N ASP A 14 1.09 -1.13 9.44
CA ASP A 14 0.07 -1.40 10.45
C ASP A 14 -1.23 -0.67 10.16
N ARG A 15 -1.16 0.57 9.66
CA ARG A 15 -2.36 1.33 9.25
C ARG A 15 -3.04 0.70 8.05
N VAL A 16 -2.28 0.25 7.08
CA VAL A 16 -2.82 -0.44 5.91
C VAL A 16 -3.52 -1.73 6.35
N ASN A 17 -2.92 -2.50 7.23
CA ASN A 17 -3.55 -3.72 7.77
C ASN A 17 -4.87 -3.41 8.47
N ALA A 18 -4.91 -2.35 9.29
CA ALA A 18 -6.13 -1.95 9.97
C ALA A 18 -7.24 -1.58 8.99
N ILE A 19 -6.90 -0.87 7.91
CA ILE A 19 -7.86 -0.49 6.86
C ILE A 19 -8.41 -1.74 6.15
N LEU A 20 -7.54 -2.68 5.80
CA LEU A 20 -7.98 -3.92 5.15
C LEU A 20 -8.94 -4.71 6.05
N ASP A 21 -8.62 -4.81 7.34
CA ASP A 21 -9.49 -5.50 8.30
C ASP A 21 -10.84 -4.80 8.46
N GLU A 22 -10.87 -3.47 8.55
CA GLU A 22 -12.10 -2.69 8.65
C GLU A 22 -13.00 -2.89 7.43
N GLN A 23 -12.41 -3.01 6.24
CA GLN A 23 -13.14 -3.21 4.99
C GLN A 23 -13.50 -4.69 4.75
N GLY A 24 -13.10 -5.57 5.64
CA GLY A 24 -13.37 -7.00 5.50
C GLY A 24 -12.57 -7.67 4.39
N ILE A 25 -11.44 -7.09 4.02
CA ILE A 25 -10.57 -7.63 2.98
C ILE A 25 -9.48 -8.46 3.64
N ARG A 26 -9.61 -9.78 3.54
CA ARG A 26 -8.69 -10.71 4.22
C ARG A 26 -7.65 -11.32 3.29
N GLY A 27 -7.96 -11.45 2.00
CA GLY A 27 -7.06 -12.07 1.04
C GLY A 27 -6.22 -11.03 0.31
N PHE A 28 -4.93 -11.09 0.49
CA PHE A 28 -3.99 -10.24 -0.23
C PHE A 28 -2.61 -10.88 -0.29
N THR A 29 -1.78 -10.38 -1.20
CA THR A 29 -0.36 -10.71 -1.28
C THR A 29 0.44 -9.45 -1.04
N ARG A 30 1.42 -9.52 -0.15
CA ARG A 30 2.28 -8.39 0.18
C ARG A 30 3.74 -8.70 -0.15
N TRP A 31 4.40 -7.71 -0.72
CA TRP A 31 5.85 -7.67 -0.82
C TRP A 31 6.34 -6.69 0.24
N ALA A 32 6.99 -7.21 1.28
CA ALA A 32 7.29 -6.43 2.48
C ALA A 32 8.23 -5.26 2.23
N LEU A 33 9.16 -5.41 1.30
CA LEU A 33 10.16 -4.38 1.00
C LEU A 33 10.28 -4.22 -0.52
N THR A 34 9.97 -3.01 -1.00
CA THR A 34 10.10 -2.65 -2.41
C THR A 34 10.72 -1.27 -2.50
N GLU A 35 11.35 -0.99 -3.63
CA GLU A 35 11.88 0.34 -3.92
C GLU A 35 10.82 1.16 -4.64
N GLY A 36 10.83 2.49 -4.46
CA GLY A 36 9.92 3.33 -5.17
C GLY A 36 10.23 4.81 -5.05
N ARG A 37 9.68 5.56 -5.98
CA ARG A 37 9.69 7.02 -5.97
C ARG A 37 8.33 7.49 -6.46
N GLY A 38 7.68 8.32 -5.64
CA GLY A 38 6.31 8.76 -5.92
C GLY A 38 6.18 9.75 -7.07
N SER A 39 7.26 10.46 -7.38
CA SER A 39 7.29 11.45 -8.46
C SER A 39 8.72 11.69 -8.91
N PHE A 40 8.87 12.46 -10.00
CA PHE A 40 10.21 12.80 -10.50
C PHE A 40 11.07 13.49 -9.44
N ASP A 41 10.47 14.39 -8.65
CA ASP A 41 11.15 15.13 -7.59
C ASP A 41 10.95 14.49 -6.21
N GLY A 42 10.29 13.34 -6.13
CA GLY A 42 10.01 12.67 -4.87
C GLY A 42 11.24 12.05 -4.26
N GLU A 43 11.24 11.93 -2.94
CA GLU A 43 12.29 11.22 -2.21
C GLU A 43 12.25 9.73 -2.56
N PRO A 44 13.36 9.15 -3.03
CA PRO A 44 13.40 7.72 -3.33
C PRO A 44 13.30 6.87 -2.05
N HIS A 45 12.60 5.73 -2.16
CA HIS A 45 12.48 4.74 -1.09
C HIS A 45 13.21 3.47 -1.52
N TYR A 46 14.54 3.50 -1.48
CA TYR A 46 15.37 2.43 -2.02
C TYR A 46 16.02 1.56 -0.94
N GLY A 47 15.89 1.95 0.34
CA GLY A 47 16.50 1.18 1.43
C GLY A 47 18.02 1.21 1.43
N THR A 48 18.64 2.21 0.80
CA THR A 48 20.09 2.39 0.78
C THR A 48 20.55 3.29 1.91
N HIS A 49 21.86 3.39 2.11
CA HIS A 49 22.41 4.28 3.13
C HIS A 49 21.98 5.74 2.92
N ALA A 50 21.96 6.21 1.66
CA ALA A 50 21.53 7.58 1.33
C ALA A 50 20.01 7.74 1.38
N TRP A 51 19.25 6.67 1.06
CA TRP A 51 17.78 6.67 0.99
C TRP A 51 17.25 5.47 1.78
N PRO A 52 17.26 5.55 3.12
CA PRO A 52 16.93 4.38 3.96
C PRO A 52 15.45 3.98 3.96
N SER A 53 14.56 4.89 3.60
CA SER A 53 13.13 4.57 3.56
C SER A 53 12.83 3.57 2.45
N MET A 54 11.90 2.66 2.72
CA MET A 54 11.45 1.66 1.76
C MET A 54 9.95 1.67 1.64
N ASN A 55 9.46 1.19 0.51
CA ASN A 55 8.05 0.91 0.30
C ASN A 55 7.76 -0.55 0.58
N ALA A 56 6.51 -0.82 0.87
CA ALA A 56 5.89 -2.13 0.75
C ALA A 56 4.86 -2.06 -0.37
N SER A 57 4.57 -3.18 -0.98
CA SER A 57 3.55 -3.26 -2.04
C SER A 57 2.58 -4.38 -1.72
N LEU A 58 1.33 -4.22 -2.15
CA LEU A 58 0.28 -5.15 -1.84
C LEU A 58 -0.67 -5.25 -3.03
N MET A 59 -1.17 -6.45 -3.28
CA MET A 59 -2.25 -6.67 -4.24
C MET A 59 -3.35 -7.47 -3.58
N ALA A 60 -4.59 -6.99 -3.72
CA ALA A 60 -5.78 -7.67 -3.22
C ALA A 60 -6.82 -7.76 -4.33
N ILE A 61 -7.54 -8.87 -4.38
CA ILE A 61 -8.69 -9.04 -5.25
C ILE A 61 -9.91 -8.80 -4.39
N VAL A 62 -10.70 -7.80 -4.74
CA VAL A 62 -11.84 -7.36 -3.93
C VAL A 62 -13.11 -7.30 -4.76
N ASP A 63 -14.26 -7.40 -4.08
CA ASP A 63 -15.54 -7.19 -4.73
C ASP A 63 -15.66 -5.75 -5.21
N ASP A 64 -16.38 -5.54 -6.31
CA ASP A 64 -16.48 -4.23 -6.95
C ASP A 64 -16.97 -3.14 -5.98
N GLU A 65 -17.94 -3.45 -5.13
CA GLU A 65 -18.49 -2.50 -4.18
C GLU A 65 -17.53 -2.09 -3.06
N LYS A 66 -16.44 -2.83 -2.87
CA LYS A 66 -15.42 -2.50 -1.86
C LYS A 66 -14.34 -1.56 -2.37
N VAL A 67 -14.22 -1.39 -3.67
CA VAL A 67 -13.13 -0.60 -4.25
C VAL A 67 -13.19 0.86 -3.79
N ALA A 68 -14.32 1.52 -3.93
CA ALA A 68 -14.44 2.93 -3.57
C ALA A 68 -14.22 3.19 -2.07
N PRO A 69 -14.86 2.46 -1.13
CA PRO A 69 -14.57 2.68 0.28
C PRO A 69 -13.12 2.38 0.67
N LEU A 70 -12.52 1.35 0.06
CA LEU A 70 -11.11 1.05 0.30
C LEU A 70 -10.21 2.19 -0.15
N MET A 71 -10.42 2.68 -1.38
CA MET A 71 -9.60 3.76 -1.93
C MET A 71 -9.73 5.04 -1.10
N LEU A 72 -10.95 5.38 -0.63
CA LEU A 72 -11.15 6.54 0.23
C LEU A 72 -10.37 6.42 1.54
N SER A 73 -10.37 5.25 2.15
CA SER A 73 -9.62 5.01 3.38
C SER A 73 -8.10 5.12 3.16
N LEU A 74 -7.60 4.60 2.04
CA LEU A 74 -6.17 4.61 1.71
C LEU A 74 -5.67 6.01 1.37
N ILE A 75 -6.49 6.85 0.74
CA ILE A 75 -6.12 8.23 0.40
C ILE A 75 -5.82 9.06 1.65
N HIS A 76 -6.44 8.74 2.77
CA HIS A 76 -6.35 9.52 4.01
C HIS A 76 -5.31 9.01 5.02
N ILE A 77 -4.42 8.12 4.61
CA ILE A 77 -3.35 7.67 5.51
C ILE A 77 -2.07 8.49 5.37
#